data_0d2c785d70bfd4cf5f20c090140f9001
#
_entry.id   0d2c785d70bfd4cf5f20c090140f9001
#
_cell.length_a   1.000
_cell.length_b   1.000
_cell.length_c   1.000
_cell.angle_alpha   90.00
_cell.angle_beta   90.00
_cell.angle_gamma   90.00
#
_symmetry.space_group_name_H-M   'P 1'
#
loop_
_entity.id
_entity.type
_entity.pdbx_description
1 polymer ?
#
loop_
_entity_poly.entity_id
_entity_poly.type
_entity_poly.pdbx_seq_one_letter_code
_entity_poly.pdbx_strand_id
1 'polypeptide(L)'
;MTTTETSPTPSEPTTPRWTRYVAVGDSFTEGLWDPYPFDDGTPAPAGTESTAKQRGWADRLADELSARRAAGGERQLEYANLAIRGRLVRHILAEQVDVALEAEPDLVSLVGGGNDILRPQADIDMISAQLEQAVAKIRATGADVLLGTGFRAGGALSFTRGRTGQYNANIWSIARRHGAHVLDLWGMDSLFDLRVWSDDRIHLTPEGHRRVADAALVGLGLEPVDPDFDGVLDPLPPTDLVARARANAQWARTHVVPWVQRRIKHTSSGDGRQPKWPAPGTSWPPTD
;
A
#
# COMPACT_ATOMS: atom_id res chain seq x y z
N MET A 1 -14.63 -42.30 -27.52
CA MET A 1 -13.81 -42.21 -26.29
C MET A 1 -13.88 -40.78 -25.82
N THR A 2 -14.71 -40.54 -24.83
CA THR A 2 -14.95 -39.22 -24.21
C THR A 2 -13.94 -39.07 -23.08
N THR A 3 -12.93 -38.23 -23.25
CA THR A 3 -12.01 -37.86 -22.21
C THR A 3 -12.72 -36.88 -21.26
N THR A 4 -13.03 -37.35 -20.07
CA THR A 4 -13.50 -36.51 -18.96
C THR A 4 -12.31 -35.69 -18.46
N GLU A 5 -12.28 -34.39 -18.77
CA GLU A 5 -11.38 -33.45 -18.11
C GLU A 5 -11.82 -33.32 -16.63
N THR A 6 -11.02 -33.88 -15.76
CA THR A 6 -11.12 -33.63 -14.32
C THR A 6 -10.65 -32.21 -14.05
N SER A 7 -11.57 -31.33 -13.67
CA SER A 7 -11.23 -30.01 -13.12
C SER A 7 -10.28 -30.17 -11.92
N PRO A 8 -9.21 -29.37 -11.84
CA PRO A 8 -8.30 -29.45 -10.68
C PRO A 8 -9.07 -29.13 -9.40
N THR A 9 -8.92 -29.98 -8.42
CA THR A 9 -9.42 -29.73 -7.06
C THR A 9 -8.77 -28.45 -6.55
N PRO A 10 -9.53 -27.50 -5.96
CA PRO A 10 -8.93 -26.31 -5.34
C PRO A 10 -7.89 -26.78 -4.31
N SER A 11 -6.68 -26.28 -4.40
CA SER A 11 -5.65 -26.51 -3.38
C SER A 11 -6.14 -25.94 -2.05
N GLU A 12 -5.98 -26.70 -0.96
CA GLU A 12 -6.28 -26.18 0.37
C GLU A 12 -5.49 -24.88 0.59
N PRO A 13 -6.11 -23.84 1.19
CA PRO A 13 -5.44 -22.57 1.42
C PRO A 13 -4.21 -22.79 2.29
N THR A 14 -3.05 -22.47 1.77
CA THR A 14 -1.78 -22.62 2.46
C THR A 14 -1.77 -21.72 3.70
N THR A 15 -1.61 -22.29 4.90
CA THR A 15 -1.48 -21.51 6.13
C THR A 15 -0.25 -20.60 6.07
N PRO A 16 -0.40 -19.28 6.25
CA PRO A 16 0.75 -18.37 6.22
C PRO A 16 1.72 -18.70 7.36
N ARG A 17 3.02 -18.71 7.04
CA ARG A 17 4.09 -19.00 8.01
C ARG A 17 4.37 -17.86 8.99
N TRP A 18 4.03 -16.63 8.60
CA TRP A 18 4.32 -15.43 9.38
C TRP A 18 3.40 -15.31 10.59
N THR A 19 3.98 -14.94 11.71
CA THR A 19 3.32 -14.78 13.00
C THR A 19 3.23 -13.34 13.45
N ARG A 20 4.18 -12.50 12.98
CA ARG A 20 4.25 -11.09 13.32
C ARG A 20 4.59 -10.24 12.09
N TYR A 21 3.63 -9.43 11.69
CA TYR A 21 3.74 -8.54 10.54
C TYR A 21 3.83 -7.08 10.98
N VAL A 22 4.83 -6.36 10.48
CA VAL A 22 4.94 -4.91 10.69
C VAL A 22 4.96 -4.19 9.35
N ALA A 23 4.05 -3.22 9.17
CA ALA A 23 3.96 -2.40 7.99
C ALA A 23 4.66 -1.05 8.21
N VAL A 24 5.60 -0.69 7.31
CA VAL A 24 6.26 0.61 7.30
C VAL A 24 6.04 1.31 5.96
N GLY A 25 5.93 2.63 5.98
CA GLY A 25 5.65 3.39 4.76
C GLY A 25 5.12 4.79 4.99
N ASP A 26 4.38 5.26 4.01
CA ASP A 26 3.75 6.58 4.00
C ASP A 26 2.20 6.50 4.02
N SER A 27 1.52 7.52 3.47
CA SER A 27 0.05 7.57 3.41
C SER A 27 -0.60 6.36 2.74
N PHE A 28 0.08 5.74 1.77
CA PHE A 28 -0.42 4.58 1.07
C PHE A 28 -0.53 3.37 2.00
N THR A 29 0.46 3.16 2.86
CA THR A 29 0.48 2.09 3.87
C THR A 29 -0.31 2.46 5.12
N GLU A 30 -0.38 3.74 5.49
CA GLU A 30 -1.29 4.23 6.53
C GLU A 30 -2.76 3.96 6.17
N GLY A 31 -3.08 3.91 4.87
CA GLY A 31 -4.40 3.57 4.36
C GLY A 31 -5.34 4.75 4.21
N LEU A 32 -4.82 5.95 3.85
CA LEU A 32 -5.64 7.14 3.67
C LEU A 32 -6.82 6.88 2.73
N TRP A 33 -7.99 7.46 3.08
CA TRP A 33 -9.25 7.37 2.37
C TRP A 33 -9.97 6.00 2.45
N ASP A 34 -9.49 5.10 3.30
CA ASP A 34 -10.19 3.85 3.66
C ASP A 34 -10.49 3.83 5.17
N PRO A 35 -11.44 4.66 5.65
CA PRO A 35 -11.72 4.75 7.07
C PRO A 35 -12.34 3.45 7.59
N TYR A 36 -12.00 3.07 8.84
CA TYR A 36 -12.77 2.08 9.56
C TYR A 36 -14.21 2.58 9.77
N PRO A 37 -15.21 1.69 9.84
CA PRO A 37 -16.55 2.06 10.31
C PRO A 37 -16.46 2.79 11.66
N PHE A 38 -17.46 3.60 11.97
CA PHE A 38 -17.61 4.14 13.33
C PHE A 38 -17.88 3.03 14.35
N ASP A 39 -17.69 3.31 15.63
CA ASP A 39 -17.83 2.32 16.73
C ASP A 39 -19.24 1.71 16.79
N ASP A 40 -20.26 2.41 16.26
CA ASP A 40 -21.64 1.92 16.12
C ASP A 40 -21.83 1.04 14.87
N GLY A 41 -20.77 0.75 14.11
CA GLY A 41 -20.80 -0.01 12.86
C GLY A 41 -21.29 0.76 11.65
N THR A 42 -21.63 2.04 11.77
CA THR A 42 -22.02 2.84 10.61
C THR A 42 -20.81 3.11 9.70
N PRO A 43 -20.95 3.00 8.36
CA PRO A 43 -19.87 3.30 7.46
C PRO A 43 -19.42 4.75 7.62
N ALA A 44 -18.12 4.97 7.81
CA ALA A 44 -17.58 6.33 7.76
C ALA A 44 -17.73 6.88 6.33
N PRO A 45 -18.10 8.16 6.15
CA PRO A 45 -18.23 8.76 4.82
C PRO A 45 -16.93 8.62 4.05
N ALA A 46 -16.98 8.09 2.83
CA ALA A 46 -15.85 8.13 1.92
C ALA A 46 -15.40 9.58 1.71
N GLY A 47 -14.12 9.83 1.69
CA GLY A 47 -13.57 11.14 1.35
C GLY A 47 -13.36 12.12 2.51
N THR A 48 -13.62 11.73 3.73
CA THR A 48 -13.17 12.53 4.85
C THR A 48 -11.72 12.16 5.20
N GLU A 49 -10.79 13.13 5.17
CA GLU A 49 -9.58 13.10 6.03
C GLU A 49 -10.06 13.13 7.48
N SER A 50 -10.91 12.17 7.83
CA SER A 50 -11.55 12.16 9.11
C SER A 50 -10.51 11.91 10.20
N THR A 51 -10.82 12.35 11.40
CA THR A 51 -10.18 11.90 12.65
C THR A 51 -10.31 10.39 12.84
N ALA A 52 -11.10 9.70 12.02
CA ALA A 52 -11.24 8.24 12.01
C ALA A 52 -9.93 7.55 11.64
N LYS A 53 -9.65 6.46 12.31
CA LYS A 53 -8.55 5.57 11.96
C LYS A 53 -8.77 5.02 10.55
N GLN A 54 -7.71 4.97 9.76
CA GLN A 54 -7.74 4.50 8.37
C GLN A 54 -7.35 3.04 8.32
N ARG A 55 -8.05 2.23 7.54
CA ARG A 55 -7.77 0.79 7.37
C ARG A 55 -6.62 0.58 6.38
N GLY A 56 -6.90 0.69 5.10
CA GLY A 56 -5.93 0.52 4.04
C GLY A 56 -5.55 -0.94 3.73
N TRP A 57 -4.72 -1.09 2.69
CA TRP A 57 -4.33 -2.40 2.15
C TRP A 57 -3.52 -3.24 3.14
N ALA A 58 -2.67 -2.62 3.97
CA ALA A 58 -1.80 -3.34 4.90
C ALA A 58 -2.60 -3.96 6.05
N ASP A 59 -3.61 -3.26 6.57
CA ASP A 59 -4.52 -3.80 7.58
C ASP A 59 -5.38 -4.92 6.99
N ARG A 60 -5.86 -4.77 5.73
CA ARG A 60 -6.62 -5.81 5.02
C ARG A 60 -5.77 -7.07 4.77
N LEU A 61 -4.49 -6.90 4.41
CA LEU A 61 -3.55 -8.01 4.31
C LEU A 61 -3.37 -8.70 5.67
N ALA A 62 -3.21 -7.93 6.75
CA ALA A 62 -3.09 -8.47 8.10
C ALA A 62 -4.34 -9.24 8.53
N ASP A 63 -5.55 -8.70 8.24
CA ASP A 63 -6.83 -9.39 8.47
C ASP A 63 -6.84 -10.77 7.80
N GLU A 64 -6.45 -10.82 6.53
CA GLU A 64 -6.48 -12.06 5.75
C GLU A 64 -5.42 -13.08 6.21
N LEU A 65 -4.19 -12.61 6.49
CA LEU A 65 -3.15 -13.48 7.05
C LEU A 65 -3.59 -14.06 8.41
N SER A 66 -4.22 -13.25 9.27
CA SER A 66 -4.74 -13.69 10.57
C SER A 66 -5.86 -14.69 10.42
N ALA A 67 -6.81 -14.45 9.50
CA ALA A 67 -7.93 -15.34 9.21
C ALA A 67 -7.46 -16.73 8.71
N ARG A 68 -6.51 -16.75 7.77
CA ARG A 68 -5.92 -18.00 7.25
C ARG A 68 -5.17 -18.78 8.32
N ARG A 69 -4.45 -18.10 9.21
CA ARG A 69 -3.79 -18.75 10.33
C ARG A 69 -4.79 -19.39 11.29
N ALA A 70 -5.86 -18.64 11.64
CA ALA A 70 -6.93 -19.16 12.50
C ALA A 70 -7.64 -20.35 11.86
N ALA A 71 -7.92 -20.33 10.55
CA ALA A 71 -8.48 -21.45 9.82
C ALA A 71 -7.58 -22.69 9.83
N GLY A 72 -6.24 -22.50 9.84
CA GLY A 72 -5.25 -23.56 10.01
C GLY A 72 -5.05 -24.03 11.46
N GLY A 73 -5.82 -23.51 12.42
CA GLY A 73 -5.68 -23.84 13.85
C GLY A 73 -4.47 -23.17 14.54
N GLU A 74 -3.85 -22.21 13.88
CA GLU A 74 -2.69 -21.50 14.39
C GLU A 74 -3.10 -20.25 15.20
N ARG A 75 -2.15 -19.69 15.98
CA ARG A 75 -2.35 -18.41 16.67
C ARG A 75 -2.61 -17.30 15.66
N GLN A 76 -3.45 -16.34 16.05
CA GLN A 76 -3.68 -15.13 15.27
C GLN A 76 -2.37 -14.39 15.00
N LEU A 77 -2.33 -13.66 13.88
CA LEU A 77 -1.21 -12.80 13.53
C LEU A 77 -1.11 -11.65 14.53
N GLU A 78 0.10 -11.31 14.94
CA GLU A 78 0.39 -10.03 15.59
C GLU A 78 0.73 -8.99 14.54
N TYR A 79 0.12 -7.82 14.59
CA TYR A 79 0.29 -6.78 13.57
C TYR A 79 0.56 -5.41 14.16
N ALA A 80 1.45 -4.66 13.51
CA ALA A 80 1.67 -3.24 13.73
C ALA A 80 1.72 -2.47 12.41
N ASN A 81 1.30 -1.21 12.42
CA ASN A 81 1.41 -0.32 11.27
C ASN A 81 2.03 1.01 11.70
N LEU A 82 3.30 1.18 11.35
CA LEU A 82 4.11 2.33 11.70
C LEU A 82 4.07 3.44 10.65
N ALA A 83 3.34 3.24 9.57
CA ALA A 83 3.29 4.18 8.45
C ALA A 83 2.67 5.52 8.86
N ILE A 84 3.28 6.60 8.37
CA ILE A 84 2.83 7.97 8.58
C ILE A 84 2.79 8.71 7.25
N ARG A 85 1.66 9.35 6.95
CA ARG A 85 1.44 10.11 5.72
C ARG A 85 2.51 11.16 5.45
N GLY A 86 2.83 11.35 4.17
CA GLY A 86 3.74 12.40 3.73
C GLY A 86 5.22 12.14 4.01
N ARG A 87 5.58 10.97 4.54
CA ARG A 87 6.97 10.59 4.79
C ARG A 87 7.70 10.30 3.48
N LEU A 88 8.96 10.71 3.40
CA LEU A 88 9.91 10.33 2.37
C LEU A 88 10.65 9.07 2.79
N VAL A 89 11.30 8.39 1.86
CA VAL A 89 12.10 7.17 2.16
C VAL A 89 13.05 7.43 3.33
N ARG A 90 13.80 8.53 3.33
CA ARG A 90 14.71 8.85 4.44
C ARG A 90 14.04 8.93 5.82
N HIS A 91 12.78 9.39 5.87
CA HIS A 91 12.02 9.46 7.12
C HIS A 91 11.52 8.08 7.56
N ILE A 92 11.02 7.27 6.59
CA ILE A 92 10.61 5.89 6.86
C ILE A 92 11.79 5.12 7.46
N LEU A 93 12.97 5.26 6.89
CA LEU A 93 14.18 4.60 7.37
C LEU A 93 14.59 5.05 8.76
N ALA A 94 14.57 6.36 9.02
CA ALA A 94 15.03 6.93 10.28
C ALA A 94 14.03 6.77 11.44
N GLU A 95 12.72 6.73 11.15
CA GLU A 95 11.66 6.81 12.15
C GLU A 95 10.93 5.48 12.35
N GLN A 96 10.93 4.58 11.36
CA GLN A 96 10.06 3.39 11.37
C GLN A 96 10.83 2.07 11.36
N VAL A 97 11.96 1.97 10.64
CA VAL A 97 12.62 0.67 10.41
C VAL A 97 13.18 0.09 11.72
N ASP A 98 13.85 0.91 12.54
CA ASP A 98 14.42 0.43 13.80
C ASP A 98 13.32 0.05 14.81
N VAL A 99 12.26 0.86 14.89
CA VAL A 99 11.07 0.55 15.70
C VAL A 99 10.40 -0.74 15.24
N ALA A 100 10.32 -0.96 13.91
CA ALA A 100 9.79 -2.20 13.38
C ALA A 100 10.63 -3.42 13.81
N LEU A 101 11.96 -3.30 13.80
CA LEU A 101 12.86 -4.38 14.19
C LEU A 101 12.84 -4.68 15.70
N GLU A 102 12.60 -3.66 16.55
CA GLU A 102 12.39 -3.86 17.98
C GLU A 102 11.17 -4.74 18.29
N ALA A 103 10.21 -4.79 17.38
CA ALA A 103 9.05 -5.67 17.47
C ALA A 103 9.35 -7.13 17.07
N GLU A 104 10.56 -7.45 16.64
CA GLU A 104 10.98 -8.80 16.20
C GLU A 104 10.03 -9.42 15.16
N PRO A 105 9.73 -8.73 14.03
CA PRO A 105 8.82 -9.25 13.01
C PRO A 105 9.42 -10.41 12.23
N ASP A 106 8.58 -11.29 11.71
CA ASP A 106 8.96 -12.28 10.70
C ASP A 106 8.50 -11.88 9.27
N LEU A 107 7.66 -10.81 9.16
CA LEU A 107 7.30 -10.16 7.91
C LEU A 107 7.31 -8.64 8.09
N VAL A 108 7.98 -7.92 7.18
CA VAL A 108 7.91 -6.46 7.08
C VAL A 108 7.48 -6.05 5.67
N SER A 109 6.43 -5.25 5.53
CA SER A 109 6.18 -4.57 4.26
C SER A 109 6.82 -3.19 4.27
N LEU A 110 7.55 -2.86 3.19
CA LEU A 110 8.23 -1.58 3.03
C LEU A 110 7.77 -0.95 1.71
N VAL A 111 6.85 0.02 1.80
CA VAL A 111 6.27 0.72 0.66
C VAL A 111 6.43 2.22 0.84
N GLY A 112 7.19 2.84 -0.04
CA GLY A 112 7.49 4.26 0.01
C GLY A 112 8.11 4.76 -1.29
N GLY A 113 8.60 6.00 -1.31
CA GLY A 113 9.25 6.59 -2.48
C GLY A 113 8.32 7.41 -3.38
N GLY A 114 7.00 7.21 -3.31
CA GLY A 114 6.04 8.00 -4.09
C GLY A 114 6.17 9.50 -3.82
N ASN A 115 6.30 9.88 -2.56
CA ASN A 115 6.52 11.27 -2.15
C ASN A 115 7.86 11.84 -2.62
N ASP A 116 8.88 11.00 -2.75
CA ASP A 116 10.19 11.37 -3.27
C ASP A 116 10.14 11.61 -4.78
N ILE A 117 9.56 10.67 -5.53
CA ILE A 117 9.43 10.69 -7.00
C ILE A 117 8.70 11.95 -7.48
N LEU A 118 7.73 12.46 -6.72
CA LEU A 118 7.01 13.69 -6.99
C LEU A 118 7.91 14.95 -6.86
N ARG A 119 9.13 14.86 -6.32
CA ARG A 119 10.05 15.99 -6.19
C ARG A 119 10.86 16.17 -7.47
N PRO A 120 10.97 17.39 -8.03
CA PRO A 120 11.69 17.63 -9.29
C PRO A 120 13.14 17.17 -9.27
N GLN A 121 13.79 17.24 -8.11
CA GLN A 121 15.21 16.92 -7.92
C GLN A 121 15.43 15.55 -7.25
N ALA A 122 14.45 14.64 -7.32
CA ALA A 122 14.60 13.31 -6.76
C ALA A 122 15.70 12.54 -7.50
N ASP A 123 16.71 12.11 -6.75
CA ASP A 123 17.72 11.16 -7.20
C ASP A 123 17.20 9.74 -6.92
N ILE A 124 16.75 9.08 -7.97
CA ILE A 124 16.10 7.77 -7.87
C ILE A 124 17.09 6.68 -7.43
N ASP A 125 18.34 6.77 -7.87
CA ASP A 125 19.36 5.79 -7.51
C ASP A 125 19.76 5.94 -6.04
N MET A 126 19.90 7.16 -5.54
CA MET A 126 20.15 7.42 -4.12
C MET A 126 18.98 6.92 -3.24
N ILE A 127 17.73 7.21 -3.62
CA ILE A 127 16.54 6.76 -2.91
C ILE A 127 16.50 5.22 -2.86
N SER A 128 16.77 4.58 -3.99
CA SER A 128 16.79 3.11 -4.09
C SER A 128 17.92 2.51 -3.27
N ALA A 129 19.11 3.11 -3.26
CA ALA A 129 20.23 2.65 -2.43
C ALA A 129 19.94 2.75 -0.93
N GLN A 130 19.27 3.82 -0.48
CA GLN A 130 18.79 3.94 0.90
C GLN A 130 17.79 2.83 1.23
N LEU A 131 16.83 2.59 0.33
CA LEU A 131 15.85 1.52 0.51
C LEU A 131 16.51 0.14 0.61
N GLU A 132 17.52 -0.12 -0.24
CA GLU A 132 18.28 -1.38 -0.22
C GLU A 132 18.98 -1.61 1.12
N GLN A 133 19.54 -0.57 1.73
CA GLN A 133 20.13 -0.67 3.07
C GLN A 133 19.10 -1.11 4.13
N ALA A 134 17.88 -0.57 4.06
CA ALA A 134 16.81 -1.01 4.96
C ALA A 134 16.41 -2.46 4.72
N VAL A 135 16.27 -2.86 3.46
CA VAL A 135 15.96 -4.25 3.10
C VAL A 135 17.05 -5.20 3.62
N ALA A 136 18.32 -4.88 3.41
CA ALA A 136 19.43 -5.67 3.91
C ALA A 136 19.41 -5.79 5.44
N LYS A 137 19.10 -4.68 6.15
CA LYS A 137 19.00 -4.64 7.61
C LYS A 137 17.87 -5.53 8.13
N ILE A 138 16.68 -5.44 7.51
CA ILE A 138 15.54 -6.28 7.88
C ILE A 138 15.81 -7.75 7.56
N ARG A 139 16.34 -8.06 6.37
CA ARG A 139 16.67 -9.43 5.99
C ARG A 139 17.74 -10.09 6.88
N ALA A 140 18.66 -9.29 7.43
CA ALA A 140 19.68 -9.79 8.38
C ALA A 140 19.10 -10.34 9.69
N THR A 141 17.87 -9.97 10.08
CA THR A 141 17.15 -10.53 11.25
C THR A 141 16.46 -11.87 10.92
N GLY A 142 16.39 -12.26 9.65
CA GLY A 142 15.64 -13.42 9.19
C GLY A 142 14.20 -13.10 8.75
N ALA A 143 13.72 -11.88 8.97
CA ALA A 143 12.39 -11.46 8.54
C ALA A 143 12.28 -11.41 7.01
N ASP A 144 11.13 -11.80 6.48
CA ASP A 144 10.80 -11.57 5.08
C ASP A 144 10.43 -10.10 4.83
N VAL A 145 10.69 -9.63 3.62
CA VAL A 145 10.35 -8.28 3.21
C VAL A 145 9.41 -8.32 2.01
N LEU A 146 8.30 -7.58 2.08
CA LEU A 146 7.42 -7.29 0.94
C LEU A 146 7.67 -5.85 0.47
N LEU A 147 8.33 -5.68 -0.67
CA LEU A 147 8.63 -4.39 -1.27
C LEU A 147 7.52 -3.96 -2.22
N GLY A 148 7.02 -2.72 -2.11
CA GLY A 148 6.09 -2.17 -3.08
C GLY A 148 6.78 -1.45 -4.24
N THR A 149 6.36 -1.75 -5.48
CA THR A 149 6.67 -0.89 -6.64
C THR A 149 5.83 0.38 -6.59
N GLY A 150 6.24 1.42 -7.34
CA GLY A 150 5.37 2.56 -7.62
C GLY A 150 4.35 2.20 -8.70
N PHE A 151 3.15 2.74 -8.60
CA PHE A 151 2.09 2.53 -9.59
C PHE A 151 2.31 3.35 -10.86
N ARG A 152 1.69 2.92 -11.96
CA ARG A 152 1.78 3.54 -13.28
C ARG A 152 0.85 4.76 -13.38
N ALA A 153 1.30 5.92 -12.91
CA ALA A 153 0.50 7.12 -12.86
C ALA A 153 -0.04 7.56 -14.23
N GLY A 154 -1.31 7.98 -14.24
CA GLY A 154 -1.99 8.53 -15.41
C GLY A 154 -2.24 10.03 -15.32
N GLY A 155 -2.85 10.62 -16.36
CA GLY A 155 -3.32 12.00 -16.36
C GLY A 155 -2.22 13.01 -16.03
N ALA A 156 -2.52 13.89 -15.07
CA ALA A 156 -1.62 14.98 -14.65
C ALA A 156 -0.31 14.48 -14.02
N LEU A 157 -0.28 13.26 -13.48
CA LEU A 157 0.91 12.68 -12.86
C LEU A 157 1.75 11.84 -13.83
N SER A 158 1.38 11.75 -15.11
CA SER A 158 2.09 10.95 -16.12
C SER A 158 3.55 11.35 -16.30
N PHE A 159 3.93 12.60 -15.96
CA PHE A 159 5.32 13.07 -15.99
C PHE A 159 6.25 12.31 -15.02
N THR A 160 5.70 11.62 -14.02
CA THR A 160 6.48 10.81 -13.07
C THR A 160 6.84 9.42 -13.61
N ARG A 161 6.20 8.95 -14.70
CA ARG A 161 6.34 7.58 -15.20
C ARG A 161 7.77 7.13 -15.43
N GLY A 162 8.61 7.98 -16.04
CA GLY A 162 10.02 7.65 -16.28
C GLY A 162 10.79 7.36 -14.99
N ARG A 163 10.63 8.23 -14.00
CA ARG A 163 11.26 8.06 -12.67
C ARG A 163 10.70 6.86 -11.92
N THR A 164 9.38 6.67 -11.98
CA THR A 164 8.72 5.50 -11.36
C THR A 164 9.19 4.21 -12.03
N GLY A 165 9.35 4.18 -13.36
CA GLY A 165 9.89 3.02 -14.06
C GLY A 165 11.33 2.69 -13.65
N GLN A 166 12.21 3.70 -13.51
CA GLN A 166 13.56 3.53 -13.00
C GLN A 166 13.55 3.01 -11.56
N TYR A 167 12.74 3.62 -10.68
CA TYR A 167 12.55 3.18 -9.31
C TYR A 167 12.12 1.70 -9.25
N ASN A 168 11.14 1.30 -10.05
CA ASN A 168 10.63 -0.07 -10.09
C ASN A 168 11.68 -1.08 -10.57
N ALA A 169 12.50 -0.71 -11.57
CA ALA A 169 13.62 -1.55 -11.99
C ALA A 169 14.61 -1.79 -10.83
N ASN A 170 14.87 -0.76 -10.03
CA ASN A 170 15.69 -0.88 -8.82
C ASN A 170 15.01 -1.74 -7.76
N ILE A 171 13.70 -1.58 -7.50
CA ILE A 171 12.94 -2.43 -6.56
C ILE A 171 13.05 -3.90 -6.92
N TRP A 172 12.80 -4.27 -8.19
CA TRP A 172 12.93 -5.65 -8.64
C TRP A 172 14.36 -6.19 -8.50
N SER A 173 15.36 -5.34 -8.76
CA SER A 173 16.77 -5.71 -8.60
C SER A 173 17.14 -5.94 -7.13
N ILE A 174 16.66 -5.09 -6.23
CA ILE A 174 16.83 -5.21 -4.78
C ILE A 174 16.15 -6.49 -4.28
N ALA A 175 14.89 -6.70 -4.66
CA ALA A 175 14.13 -7.88 -4.27
C ALA A 175 14.88 -9.17 -4.66
N ARG A 176 15.39 -9.25 -5.89
CA ARG A 176 16.17 -10.40 -6.35
C ARG A 176 17.46 -10.61 -5.56
N ARG A 177 18.21 -9.54 -5.24
CA ARG A 177 19.48 -9.64 -4.52
C ARG A 177 19.28 -10.11 -3.07
N HIS A 178 18.22 -9.68 -2.43
CA HIS A 178 17.96 -9.93 -1.00
C HIS A 178 16.91 -11.01 -0.74
N GLY A 179 16.36 -11.65 -1.78
CA GLY A 179 15.30 -12.65 -1.63
C GLY A 179 14.02 -12.05 -1.03
N ALA A 180 13.69 -10.80 -1.38
CA ALA A 180 12.48 -10.14 -0.94
C ALA A 180 11.31 -10.42 -1.89
N HIS A 181 10.10 -10.38 -1.37
CA HIS A 181 8.84 -10.42 -2.11
C HIS A 181 8.54 -9.05 -2.75
N VAL A 182 7.73 -9.03 -3.80
CA VAL A 182 7.34 -7.78 -4.48
C VAL A 182 5.82 -7.65 -4.53
N LEU A 183 5.30 -6.55 -4.03
CA LEU A 183 3.96 -6.05 -4.32
C LEU A 183 4.04 -5.22 -5.59
N ASP A 184 3.63 -5.82 -6.72
CA ASP A 184 3.74 -5.20 -8.03
C ASP A 184 2.56 -4.30 -8.37
N LEU A 185 2.59 -3.06 -7.87
CA LEU A 185 1.58 -2.04 -8.17
C LEU A 185 1.67 -1.51 -9.61
N TRP A 186 2.85 -1.66 -10.25
CA TRP A 186 3.05 -1.22 -11.62
C TRP A 186 2.33 -2.11 -12.62
N GLY A 187 2.29 -3.41 -12.35
CA GLY A 187 1.62 -4.40 -13.19
C GLY A 187 0.10 -4.35 -13.12
N MET A 188 -0.49 -3.74 -12.10
CA MET A 188 -1.94 -3.72 -11.90
C MET A 188 -2.65 -2.83 -12.92
N ASP A 189 -3.48 -3.44 -13.77
CA ASP A 189 -4.28 -2.73 -14.77
C ASP A 189 -5.50 -2.02 -14.14
N SER A 190 -6.06 -2.57 -13.07
CA SER A 190 -7.16 -1.95 -12.33
C SER A 190 -6.80 -0.57 -11.78
N LEU A 191 -5.54 -0.31 -11.46
CA LEU A 191 -5.08 0.99 -10.97
C LEU A 191 -5.04 2.11 -12.04
N PHE A 192 -5.33 1.80 -13.31
CA PHE A 192 -5.56 2.84 -14.32
C PHE A 192 -6.93 3.48 -14.24
N ASP A 193 -7.89 2.86 -13.58
CA ASP A 193 -9.24 3.39 -13.43
C ASP A 193 -9.32 4.38 -12.27
N LEU A 194 -9.78 5.60 -12.56
CA LEU A 194 -9.92 6.62 -11.52
C LEU A 194 -10.95 6.29 -10.44
N ARG A 195 -11.82 5.30 -10.65
CA ARG A 195 -12.80 4.84 -9.65
C ARG A 195 -12.18 4.11 -8.46
N VAL A 196 -10.96 3.58 -8.62
CA VAL A 196 -10.20 2.99 -7.51
C VAL A 196 -9.36 4.01 -6.76
N TRP A 197 -9.34 5.27 -7.22
CA TRP A 197 -8.67 6.40 -6.58
C TRP A 197 -9.70 7.33 -5.96
N SER A 198 -9.37 7.90 -4.81
CA SER A 198 -10.19 8.89 -4.13
C SER A 198 -10.24 10.22 -4.91
N ASP A 199 -11.00 11.17 -4.42
CA ASP A 199 -11.18 12.48 -5.06
C ASP A 199 -9.86 13.23 -5.29
N ASP A 200 -8.84 12.96 -4.47
CA ASP A 200 -7.51 13.57 -4.63
C ASP A 200 -6.66 12.93 -5.73
N ARG A 201 -7.08 11.79 -6.29
CA ARG A 201 -6.40 11.03 -7.36
C ARG A 201 -4.96 10.60 -7.01
N ILE A 202 -4.65 10.51 -5.74
CA ILE A 202 -3.33 10.14 -5.20
C ILE A 202 -3.47 8.95 -4.26
N HIS A 203 -4.53 8.93 -3.46
CA HIS A 203 -4.82 7.85 -2.53
C HIS A 203 -5.95 6.96 -3.05
N LEU A 204 -5.95 5.72 -2.61
CA LEU A 204 -6.94 4.73 -3.05
C LEU A 204 -8.27 4.90 -2.33
N THR A 205 -9.34 4.47 -2.99
CA THR A 205 -10.63 4.21 -2.35
C THR A 205 -10.56 2.91 -1.53
N PRO A 206 -11.57 2.60 -0.67
CA PRO A 206 -11.65 1.28 -0.03
C PRO A 206 -11.54 0.10 -1.00
N GLU A 207 -12.13 0.22 -2.20
CA GLU A 207 -12.01 -0.79 -3.26
C GLU A 207 -10.59 -0.89 -3.81
N GLY A 208 -9.92 0.24 -4.05
CA GLY A 208 -8.52 0.24 -4.47
C GLY A 208 -7.61 -0.42 -3.43
N HIS A 209 -7.81 -0.13 -2.14
CA HIS A 209 -7.06 -0.77 -1.06
C HIS A 209 -7.33 -2.27 -0.96
N ARG A 210 -8.56 -2.73 -1.18
CA ARG A 210 -8.91 -4.15 -1.23
C ARG A 210 -8.11 -4.87 -2.33
N ARG A 211 -8.12 -4.33 -3.54
CA ARG A 211 -7.39 -4.88 -4.70
C ARG A 211 -5.88 -4.96 -4.45
N VAL A 212 -5.31 -3.94 -3.82
CA VAL A 212 -3.89 -3.93 -3.44
C VAL A 212 -3.57 -4.96 -2.35
N ALA A 213 -4.49 -5.23 -1.43
CA ALA A 213 -4.31 -6.30 -0.44
C ALA A 213 -4.25 -7.69 -1.12
N ASP A 214 -5.10 -7.94 -2.12
CA ASP A 214 -5.05 -9.17 -2.93
C ASP A 214 -3.73 -9.26 -3.73
N ALA A 215 -3.27 -8.16 -4.33
CA ALA A 215 -1.96 -8.11 -4.99
C ALA A 215 -0.80 -8.39 -4.01
N ALA A 216 -0.93 -7.96 -2.75
CA ALA A 216 0.07 -8.24 -1.71
C ALA A 216 0.09 -9.73 -1.34
N LEU A 217 -1.07 -10.39 -1.26
CA LEU A 217 -1.14 -11.86 -1.10
C LEU A 217 -0.39 -12.56 -2.23
N VAL A 218 -0.68 -12.19 -3.48
CA VAL A 218 0.02 -12.75 -4.66
C VAL A 218 1.53 -12.51 -4.58
N GLY A 219 1.94 -11.29 -4.22
CA GLY A 219 3.35 -10.96 -4.01
C GLY A 219 4.04 -11.81 -2.94
N LEU A 220 3.31 -12.26 -1.93
CA LEU A 220 3.77 -13.18 -0.88
C LEU A 220 3.69 -14.66 -1.29
N GLY A 221 3.22 -14.96 -2.50
CA GLY A 221 3.04 -16.34 -3.00
C GLY A 221 1.79 -17.03 -2.46
N LEU A 222 0.79 -16.25 -2.03
CA LEU A 222 -0.50 -16.73 -1.55
C LEU A 222 -1.59 -16.47 -2.58
N GLU A 223 -2.65 -17.28 -2.57
CA GLU A 223 -3.84 -17.05 -3.40
C GLU A 223 -4.55 -15.75 -3.00
N PRO A 224 -4.99 -14.90 -3.94
CA PRO A 224 -5.82 -13.73 -3.62
C PRO A 224 -7.19 -14.16 -3.09
N VAL A 225 -7.87 -13.28 -2.35
CA VAL A 225 -9.26 -13.50 -1.92
C VAL A 225 -10.19 -13.43 -3.12
N ASP A 226 -9.98 -12.43 -3.97
CA ASP A 226 -10.70 -12.27 -5.22
C ASP A 226 -9.75 -12.59 -6.40
N PRO A 227 -9.95 -13.70 -7.11
CA PRO A 227 -9.11 -14.05 -8.26
C PRO A 227 -9.13 -12.99 -9.38
N ASP A 228 -10.18 -12.16 -9.45
CA ASP A 228 -10.31 -11.07 -10.42
C ASP A 228 -9.98 -9.69 -9.83
N PHE A 229 -9.15 -9.65 -8.77
CA PHE A 229 -8.81 -8.41 -8.06
C PHE A 229 -8.21 -7.33 -8.97
N ASP A 230 -7.55 -7.71 -10.06
CA ASP A 230 -6.98 -6.78 -11.04
C ASP A 230 -7.87 -6.61 -12.29
N GLY A 231 -9.09 -7.16 -12.28
CA GLY A 231 -10.04 -7.04 -13.37
C GLY A 231 -10.34 -5.58 -13.74
N VAL A 232 -10.33 -5.31 -15.04
CA VAL A 232 -10.64 -3.97 -15.58
C VAL A 232 -12.12 -3.71 -15.40
N LEU A 233 -12.47 -2.55 -14.84
CA LEU A 233 -13.85 -2.14 -14.65
C LEU A 233 -14.52 -1.79 -15.99
N ASP A 234 -15.83 -1.99 -16.09
CA ASP A 234 -16.61 -1.64 -17.28
C ASP A 234 -16.35 -0.19 -17.71
N PRO A 235 -16.21 0.07 -19.02
CA PRO A 235 -15.97 1.41 -19.53
C PRO A 235 -17.02 2.41 -19.08
N LEU A 236 -16.59 3.58 -18.59
CA LEU A 236 -17.50 4.68 -18.30
C LEU A 236 -18.04 5.31 -19.60
N PRO A 237 -19.27 5.84 -19.59
CA PRO A 237 -19.77 6.64 -20.70
C PRO A 237 -18.78 7.78 -21.03
N PRO A 238 -18.63 8.14 -22.31
CA PRO A 238 -17.75 9.24 -22.71
C PRO A 238 -18.18 10.53 -22.04
N THR A 239 -17.24 11.18 -21.36
CA THR A 239 -17.47 12.48 -20.70
C THR A 239 -17.13 13.61 -21.66
N ASP A 240 -17.97 14.63 -21.73
CA ASP A 240 -17.71 15.85 -22.49
C ASP A 240 -16.37 16.49 -22.10
N LEU A 241 -15.62 16.98 -23.11
CA LEU A 241 -14.30 17.57 -22.92
C LEU A 241 -14.32 18.79 -22.01
N VAL A 242 -15.37 19.61 -22.10
CA VAL A 242 -15.52 20.81 -21.26
C VAL A 242 -15.80 20.42 -19.81
N ALA A 243 -16.68 19.43 -19.59
CA ALA A 243 -16.96 18.90 -18.26
C ALA A 243 -15.69 18.31 -17.62
N ARG A 244 -14.90 17.55 -18.40
CA ARG A 244 -13.61 16.99 -17.94
C ARG A 244 -12.59 18.09 -17.61
N ALA A 245 -12.50 19.14 -18.42
CA ALA A 245 -11.61 20.27 -18.15
C ALA A 245 -12.00 21.00 -16.86
N ARG A 246 -13.29 21.24 -16.64
CA ARG A 246 -13.82 21.87 -15.41
C ARG A 246 -13.52 21.01 -14.19
N ALA A 247 -13.76 19.69 -14.25
CA ALA A 247 -13.45 18.76 -13.17
C ALA A 247 -11.95 18.75 -12.83
N ASN A 248 -11.07 18.78 -13.85
CA ASN A 248 -9.63 18.85 -13.63
C ASN A 248 -9.19 20.18 -13.01
N ALA A 249 -9.78 21.31 -13.41
CA ALA A 249 -9.50 22.62 -12.82
C ALA A 249 -9.96 22.69 -11.36
N GLN A 250 -11.13 22.14 -11.05
CA GLN A 250 -11.62 22.03 -9.67
C GLN A 250 -10.71 21.15 -8.84
N TRP A 251 -10.36 19.95 -9.31
CA TRP A 251 -9.43 19.06 -8.66
C TRP A 251 -8.08 19.74 -8.35
N ALA A 252 -7.50 20.43 -9.32
CA ALA A 252 -6.24 21.13 -9.13
C ALA A 252 -6.34 22.20 -8.03
N ARG A 253 -7.45 22.97 -8.01
CA ARG A 253 -7.69 23.99 -6.97
C ARG A 253 -7.83 23.38 -5.58
N THR A 254 -8.56 22.26 -5.47
CA THR A 254 -8.89 21.64 -4.20
C THR A 254 -7.74 20.82 -3.61
N HIS A 255 -6.95 20.14 -4.45
CA HIS A 255 -5.96 19.19 -3.98
C HIS A 255 -4.50 19.61 -4.29
N VAL A 256 -4.21 20.06 -5.53
CA VAL A 256 -2.85 20.38 -5.94
C VAL A 256 -2.36 21.67 -5.27
N VAL A 257 -3.18 22.71 -5.25
CA VAL A 257 -2.78 24.01 -4.66
C VAL A 257 -2.42 23.90 -3.19
N PRO A 258 -3.25 23.28 -2.31
CA PRO A 258 -2.87 23.07 -0.90
C PRO A 258 -1.62 22.20 -0.73
N TRP A 259 -1.45 21.18 -1.59
CA TRP A 259 -0.27 20.33 -1.57
C TRP A 259 1.01 21.14 -1.90
N VAL A 260 0.98 21.99 -2.94
CA VAL A 260 2.11 22.88 -3.29
C VAL A 260 2.40 23.85 -2.15
N GLN A 261 1.37 24.44 -1.54
CA GLN A 261 1.54 25.36 -0.40
C GLN A 261 2.24 24.71 0.78
N ARG A 262 1.86 23.45 1.15
CA ARG A 262 2.57 22.69 2.19
C ARG A 262 4.05 22.47 1.82
N ARG A 263 4.33 22.18 0.55
CA ARG A 263 5.71 22.02 0.04
C ARG A 263 6.55 23.28 0.21
N ILE A 264 6.00 24.44 -0.16
CA ILE A 264 6.67 25.74 -0.01
C ILE A 264 6.94 26.05 1.47
N LYS A 265 6.01 25.67 2.35
CA LYS A 265 6.15 25.87 3.81
C LYS A 265 7.00 24.80 4.49
N HIS A 266 7.56 23.85 3.75
CA HIS A 266 8.31 22.69 4.28
C HIS A 266 7.55 21.89 5.35
N THR A 267 6.21 21.85 5.28
CA THR A 267 5.36 21.12 6.20
C THR A 267 4.80 19.85 5.54
N SER A 268 4.55 18.82 6.36
CA SER A 268 3.91 17.57 5.93
C SER A 268 2.58 17.38 6.67
N SER A 269 1.63 16.75 6.04
CA SER A 269 0.37 16.33 6.69
C SER A 269 0.59 15.28 7.80
N GLY A 270 1.78 14.67 7.83
CA GLY A 270 2.20 13.70 8.85
C GLY A 270 2.95 14.30 10.02
N ASP A 271 3.24 15.62 10.02
CA ASP A 271 3.98 16.23 11.11
C ASP A 271 3.19 16.19 12.43
N GLY A 272 3.85 15.71 13.50
CA GLY A 272 3.24 15.54 14.82
C GLY A 272 2.28 14.35 14.96
N ARG A 273 2.11 13.53 13.89
CA ARG A 273 1.28 12.31 13.96
C ARG A 273 2.06 11.14 14.52
N GLN A 274 1.33 10.28 15.22
CA GLN A 274 1.80 8.97 15.66
C GLN A 274 1.31 7.88 14.71
N PRO A 275 2.00 6.74 14.63
CA PRO A 275 1.50 5.56 13.95
C PRO A 275 0.14 5.12 14.48
N LYS A 276 -0.70 4.60 13.60
CA LYS A 276 -2.05 4.14 14.01
C LYS A 276 -2.02 2.88 14.89
N TRP A 277 -1.08 1.97 14.63
CA TRP A 277 -0.84 0.74 15.39
C TRP A 277 0.65 0.66 15.75
N PRO A 278 1.10 1.34 16.83
CA PRO A 278 2.53 1.53 17.11
C PRO A 278 3.24 0.27 17.65
N ALA A 279 2.47 -0.72 18.10
CA ALA A 279 3.00 -1.97 18.64
C ALA A 279 2.20 -3.16 18.11
N PRO A 280 2.83 -4.34 17.96
CA PRO A 280 2.13 -5.55 17.54
C PRO A 280 1.00 -5.92 18.50
N GLY A 281 -0.14 -6.28 17.93
CA GLY A 281 -1.33 -6.76 18.63
C GLY A 281 -2.10 -7.74 17.77
N THR A 282 -3.04 -8.47 18.35
CA THR A 282 -3.88 -9.45 17.65
C THR A 282 -5.24 -8.90 17.23
N SER A 283 -5.53 -7.64 17.53
CA SER A 283 -6.74 -6.93 17.10
C SER A 283 -6.38 -5.54 16.60
N TRP A 284 -6.99 -5.13 15.48
CA TRP A 284 -6.90 -3.80 14.88
C TRP A 284 -8.22 -3.48 14.15
N PRO A 285 -8.91 -2.38 14.47
CA PRO A 285 -8.56 -1.50 15.59
C PRO A 285 -8.50 -2.26 16.93
N PRO A 286 -7.66 -1.83 17.87
CA PRO A 286 -7.66 -2.43 19.20
C PRO A 286 -9.08 -2.33 19.79
N THR A 287 -9.56 -3.43 20.34
CA THR A 287 -10.75 -3.41 21.22
C THR A 287 -10.30 -2.88 22.57
N ASP A 288 -10.96 -1.84 23.05
CA ASP A 288 -10.75 -1.27 24.38
C ASP A 288 -10.98 -2.32 25.49
#